data_ba56429c7c4d634fada4c7cbd0d80920
#
_entry.id   ba56429c7c4d634fada4c7cbd0d80920
#
_cell.length_a   1.000
_cell.length_b   1.000
_cell.length_c   1.000
_cell.angle_alpha   90.00
_cell.angle_beta   90.00
_cell.angle_gamma   90.00
#
_symmetry.space_group_name_H-M   'P 1'
#
loop_
_entity.id
_entity.type
_entity.pdbx_description
1 polymer ?
#
loop_
_entity_poly.entity_id
_entity_poly.type
_entity_poly.pdbx_seq_one_letter_code
_entity_poly.pdbx_strand_id
1 'polypeptide(L)'
;MGSNATVIKDNLLIIDDKIEAFGNKAKEEALKKNIKISKSGNKILAPMLVDSHSYLKDPLTGFDDNLENLKFRAKRSGFGTIAFLPNSNNWRDNPEKIPFQRNNDFDLNIYFWGSFSWKMKAKIYLIMMHF
;
A
#
# COMPACT_ATOMS: atom_id res chain seq x y z
N MET A 1 2.65 -22.07 0.57
CA MET A 1 2.36 -22.37 -0.86
C MET A 1 2.95 -21.21 -1.67
N GLY A 2 4.07 -21.42 -2.31
CA GLY A 2 4.66 -20.43 -3.21
C GLY A 2 3.86 -20.41 -4.50
N SER A 3 3.19 -19.31 -4.80
CA SER A 3 2.65 -19.10 -6.14
C SER A 3 3.84 -18.94 -7.08
N ASN A 4 3.98 -19.81 -8.06
CA ASN A 4 4.92 -19.62 -9.16
C ASN A 4 4.47 -18.37 -9.93
N ALA A 5 5.03 -17.21 -9.59
CA ALA A 5 4.79 -15.99 -10.31
C ALA A 5 5.41 -16.11 -11.70
N THR A 6 4.58 -16.24 -12.72
CA THR A 6 5.02 -16.29 -14.11
C THR A 6 4.96 -14.90 -14.70
N VAL A 7 6.07 -14.42 -15.24
CA VAL A 7 6.10 -13.15 -16.00
C VAL A 7 5.52 -13.39 -17.37
N ILE A 8 4.43 -12.72 -17.70
CA ILE A 8 3.77 -12.80 -19.00
C ILE A 8 4.06 -11.52 -19.78
N LYS A 9 4.54 -11.64 -21.01
CA LYS A 9 4.70 -10.48 -21.90
C LYS A 9 3.42 -10.32 -22.70
N ASP A 10 2.64 -9.31 -22.36
CA ASP A 10 1.32 -9.10 -22.97
C ASP A 10 0.94 -7.62 -23.06
N ASN A 11 -0.20 -7.34 -23.69
CA ASN A 11 -0.78 -6.02 -23.77
C ASN A 11 -1.70 -5.79 -22.57
N LEU A 12 -1.75 -4.54 -22.10
CA LEU A 12 -2.61 -4.12 -21.01
C LEU A 12 -3.32 -2.83 -21.40
N LEU A 13 -4.63 -2.78 -21.21
CA LEU A 13 -5.44 -1.57 -21.35
C LEU A 13 -5.86 -1.09 -19.97
N ILE A 14 -5.52 0.15 -19.66
CA ILE A 14 -5.94 0.85 -18.44
C ILE A 14 -6.82 2.01 -18.83
N ILE A 15 -7.99 2.12 -18.21
CA ILE A 15 -8.93 3.24 -18.37
C ILE A 15 -9.37 3.66 -16.96
N ASP A 16 -9.30 4.96 -16.67
CA ASP A 16 -9.71 5.53 -15.38
C ASP A 16 -9.11 4.77 -14.18
N ASP A 17 -7.79 4.54 -14.23
CA ASP A 17 -7.00 3.82 -13.21
C ASP A 17 -7.41 2.36 -12.96
N LYS A 18 -8.20 1.78 -13.86
CA LYS A 18 -8.63 0.39 -13.79
C LYS A 18 -8.10 -0.43 -14.96
N ILE A 19 -7.76 -1.68 -14.68
CA ILE A 19 -7.40 -2.64 -15.73
C ILE A 19 -8.68 -3.07 -16.44
N GLU A 20 -8.82 -2.66 -17.69
CA GLU A 20 -10.00 -2.94 -18.52
C GLU A 20 -9.85 -4.23 -19.30
N ALA A 21 -8.68 -4.48 -19.86
CA ALA A 21 -8.45 -5.66 -20.68
C ALA A 21 -6.96 -6.09 -20.73
N PHE A 22 -6.75 -7.35 -21.05
CA PHE A 22 -5.45 -7.96 -21.28
C PHE A 22 -5.36 -8.58 -22.69
N GLY A 23 -4.14 -8.79 -23.16
CA GLY A 23 -3.86 -9.53 -24.37
C GLY A 23 -4.32 -8.85 -25.65
N ASN A 24 -4.77 -9.65 -26.60
CA ASN A 24 -5.27 -9.15 -27.88
C ASN A 24 -6.51 -8.28 -27.71
N LYS A 25 -7.39 -8.62 -26.77
CA LYS A 25 -8.58 -7.82 -26.46
C LYS A 25 -8.20 -6.39 -26.04
N ALA A 26 -7.16 -6.22 -25.26
CA ALA A 26 -6.67 -4.89 -24.88
C ALA A 26 -6.24 -4.06 -26.09
N LYS A 27 -5.57 -4.69 -27.06
CA LYS A 27 -5.16 -4.02 -28.30
C LYS A 27 -6.33 -3.63 -29.18
N GLU A 28 -7.30 -4.52 -29.37
CA GLU A 28 -8.51 -4.27 -30.15
C GLU A 28 -9.35 -3.14 -29.55
N GLU A 29 -9.57 -3.16 -28.26
CA GLU A 29 -10.32 -2.13 -27.53
C GLU A 29 -9.62 -0.76 -27.58
N ALA A 30 -8.29 -0.74 -27.41
CA ALA A 30 -7.50 0.47 -27.53
C ALA A 30 -7.64 1.09 -28.94
N LEU A 31 -7.60 0.27 -29.98
CA LEU A 31 -7.79 0.73 -31.37
C LEU A 31 -9.21 1.28 -31.61
N LYS A 32 -10.25 0.57 -31.13
CA LYS A 32 -11.65 1.03 -31.22
C LYS A 32 -11.87 2.39 -30.54
N LYS A 33 -11.20 2.61 -29.40
CA LYS A 33 -11.31 3.85 -28.61
C LYS A 33 -10.29 4.92 -29.01
N ASN A 34 -9.53 4.72 -30.08
CA ASN A 34 -8.46 5.62 -30.54
C ASN A 34 -7.42 5.94 -29.45
N ILE A 35 -7.15 4.98 -28.56
CA ILE A 35 -6.16 5.14 -27.49
C ILE A 35 -4.77 4.86 -28.05
N LYS A 36 -3.85 5.79 -27.84
CA LYS A 36 -2.46 5.65 -28.30
C LYS A 36 -1.75 4.53 -27.56
N ILE A 37 -1.29 3.53 -28.30
CA ILE A 37 -0.52 2.42 -27.76
C ILE A 37 0.92 2.90 -27.51
N SER A 38 1.42 2.72 -26.28
CA SER A 38 2.80 2.99 -25.92
C SER A 38 3.55 1.69 -25.60
N LYS A 39 4.84 1.67 -25.91
CA LYS A 39 5.71 0.52 -25.52
C LYS A 39 6.24 0.77 -24.11
N SER A 40 6.02 -0.18 -23.20
CA SER A 40 6.52 -0.09 -21.82
C SER A 40 8.03 -0.35 -21.67
N GLY A 41 8.70 -0.79 -22.74
CA GLY A 41 10.10 -1.21 -22.68
C GLY A 41 10.27 -2.46 -21.82
N ASN A 42 11.21 -2.40 -20.88
CA ASN A 42 11.50 -3.51 -19.95
C ASN A 42 10.80 -3.34 -18.59
N LYS A 43 9.70 -2.59 -18.54
CA LYS A 43 8.95 -2.40 -17.28
C LYS A 43 8.09 -3.63 -16.99
N ILE A 44 8.02 -3.98 -15.72
CA ILE A 44 7.18 -5.06 -15.21
C ILE A 44 6.03 -4.43 -14.42
N LEU A 45 4.80 -4.85 -14.72
CA LEU A 45 3.64 -4.56 -13.90
C LEU A 45 3.47 -5.69 -12.88
N ALA A 46 3.38 -5.35 -11.62
CA ALA A 46 3.12 -6.28 -10.53
C ALA A 46 2.14 -5.66 -9.53
N PRO A 47 1.46 -6.46 -8.71
CA PRO A 47 0.74 -5.94 -7.55
C PRO A 47 1.68 -5.12 -6.66
N MET A 48 1.15 -4.07 -6.03
CA MET A 48 1.93 -3.28 -5.08
C MET A 48 2.34 -4.14 -3.88
N LEU A 49 3.52 -3.83 -3.33
CA LEU A 49 4.03 -4.52 -2.15
C LEU A 49 3.22 -4.14 -0.91
N VAL A 50 3.14 -5.06 0.04
CA VAL A 50 2.49 -4.88 1.33
C VAL A 50 3.53 -5.07 2.43
N ASP A 51 3.71 -4.06 3.27
CA ASP A 51 4.46 -4.17 4.52
C ASP A 51 3.49 -4.22 5.70
N SER A 52 3.31 -5.40 6.26
CA SER A 52 2.38 -5.63 7.37
C SER A 52 2.99 -5.33 8.75
N HIS A 53 4.29 -5.07 8.85
CA HIS A 53 5.01 -4.95 10.12
C HIS A 53 6.03 -3.81 10.12
N SER A 54 5.64 -2.68 9.57
CA SER A 54 6.49 -1.50 9.52
C SER A 54 6.63 -0.88 10.92
N TYR A 55 7.77 -0.26 11.15
CA TYR A 55 8.05 0.42 12.41
C TYR A 55 8.30 1.91 12.16
N LEU A 56 7.61 2.75 12.92
CA LEU A 56 7.83 4.20 12.93
C LEU A 56 8.25 4.59 14.34
N LYS A 57 9.47 5.09 14.51
CA LYS A 57 10.09 5.28 15.82
C LYS A 57 9.34 6.27 16.70
N ASP A 58 9.02 7.39 16.21
CA ASP A 58 8.09 8.36 16.82
C ASP A 58 7.63 9.35 15.77
N PRO A 59 6.32 9.44 15.46
CA PRO A 59 5.84 10.37 14.45
C PRO A 59 6.00 11.84 14.85
N LEU A 60 6.29 12.14 16.11
CA LEU A 60 6.29 13.50 16.65
C LEU A 60 7.69 14.08 16.91
N THR A 61 8.74 13.27 16.99
CA THR A 61 10.06 13.75 17.46
C THR A 61 11.21 13.64 16.47
N GLY A 62 11.05 13.01 15.29
CA GLY A 62 12.12 12.84 14.32
C GLY A 62 11.90 13.58 13.01
N PHE A 63 12.81 14.48 12.65
CA PHE A 63 12.77 15.15 11.33
C PHE A 63 12.99 14.16 10.18
N ASP A 64 13.74 13.09 10.40
CA ASP A 64 14.10 12.12 9.36
C ASP A 64 13.10 10.96 9.21
N ASP A 65 12.31 10.68 10.25
CA ASP A 65 11.35 9.55 10.28
C ASP A 65 9.91 10.01 10.47
N ASN A 66 9.55 11.15 9.89
CA ASN A 66 8.15 11.55 9.88
C ASN A 66 7.33 10.70 8.89
N LEU A 67 6.03 10.65 9.14
CA LEU A 67 5.10 9.86 8.35
C LEU A 67 5.13 10.23 6.85
N GLU A 68 5.32 11.49 6.51
CA GLU A 68 5.34 11.97 5.13
C GLU A 68 6.59 11.47 4.38
N ASN A 69 7.76 11.51 5.01
CA ASN A 69 8.98 10.96 4.42
C ASN A 69 8.86 9.44 4.22
N LEU A 70 8.22 8.74 5.15
CA LEU A 70 7.99 7.32 5.02
C LEU A 70 7.01 7.02 3.88
N LYS A 71 5.91 7.77 3.77
CA LYS A 71 4.98 7.66 2.64
C LYS A 71 5.71 7.85 1.31
N PHE A 72 6.52 8.89 1.20
CA PHE A 72 7.28 9.17 -0.01
C PHE A 72 8.24 8.03 -0.38
N ARG A 73 9.00 7.52 0.60
CA ARG A 73 9.92 6.40 0.39
C ARG A 73 9.19 5.12 0.00
N ALA A 74 8.08 4.82 0.67
CA ALA A 74 7.26 3.65 0.40
C ALA A 74 6.70 3.66 -1.04
N LYS A 75 6.11 4.77 -1.46
CA LYS A 75 5.60 4.92 -2.83
C LYS A 75 6.71 4.69 -3.87
N ARG A 76 7.88 5.29 -3.68
CA ARG A 76 9.03 5.10 -4.57
C ARG A 76 9.55 3.67 -4.62
N SER A 77 9.36 2.92 -3.56
CA SER A 77 9.78 1.52 -3.45
C SER A 77 8.69 0.52 -3.89
N GLY A 78 7.53 1.01 -4.36
CA GLY A 78 6.45 0.17 -4.87
C GLY A 78 5.52 -0.41 -3.81
N PHE A 79 5.55 0.11 -2.58
CA PHE A 79 4.58 -0.27 -1.55
C PHE A 79 3.26 0.47 -1.76
N GLY A 80 2.15 -0.28 -1.71
CA GLY A 80 0.79 0.25 -1.76
C GLY A 80 0.05 0.13 -0.43
N THR A 81 0.61 -0.63 0.52
CA THR A 81 0.04 -0.81 1.84
C THR A 81 1.13 -0.94 2.89
N ILE A 82 0.97 -0.23 4.00
CA ILE A 82 1.87 -0.31 5.17
C ILE A 82 1.03 -0.40 6.44
N ALA A 83 1.39 -1.32 7.33
CA ALA A 83 0.80 -1.43 8.65
C ALA A 83 1.86 -1.20 9.74
N PHE A 84 1.64 -0.20 10.59
CA PHE A 84 2.58 0.19 11.64
C PHE A 84 2.34 -0.55 12.93
N LEU A 85 3.38 -1.17 13.45
CA LEU A 85 3.37 -1.76 14.79
C LEU A 85 3.25 -0.66 15.86
N PRO A 86 2.63 -0.95 17.01
CA PRO A 86 2.71 -0.10 18.18
C PRO A 86 4.15 -0.08 18.72
N ASN A 87 4.53 0.98 19.42
CA ASN A 87 5.84 1.12 20.04
C ASN A 87 5.73 1.56 21.50
N SER A 88 6.85 1.60 22.21
CA SER A 88 6.88 1.94 23.63
C SER A 88 6.34 3.32 23.99
N ASN A 89 6.34 4.24 23.03
CA ASN A 89 5.82 5.59 23.23
C ASN A 89 4.32 5.67 22.95
N ASN A 90 3.82 4.78 22.09
CA ASN A 90 2.41 4.70 21.77
C ASN A 90 1.97 3.25 21.48
N TRP A 91 1.51 2.57 22.51
CA TRP A 91 1.02 1.18 22.40
C TRP A 91 -0.31 1.05 21.67
N ARG A 92 -1.00 2.17 21.39
CA ARG A 92 -2.33 2.18 20.78
C ARG A 92 -3.29 1.19 21.45
N ASP A 93 -3.26 1.17 22.78
CA ASP A 93 -4.07 0.32 23.67
C ASP A 93 -5.44 0.96 23.99
N ASN A 94 -5.73 2.10 23.39
CA ASN A 94 -6.98 2.83 23.47
C ASN A 94 -7.29 3.40 22.09
N PRO A 95 -8.55 3.38 21.61
CA PRO A 95 -8.94 3.97 20.32
C PRO A 95 -8.49 5.42 20.11
N GLU A 96 -8.48 6.23 21.17
CA GLU A 96 -8.03 7.63 21.13
C GLU A 96 -6.54 7.79 20.76
N LYS A 97 -5.74 6.76 20.98
CA LYS A 97 -4.30 6.74 20.66
C LYS A 97 -4.02 6.28 19.23
N ILE A 98 -5.03 5.85 18.52
CA ILE A 98 -4.89 5.43 17.12
C ILE A 98 -5.00 6.70 16.26
N PRO A 99 -3.94 7.04 15.49
CA PRO A 99 -4.00 8.22 14.65
C PRO A 99 -5.15 8.11 13.66
N PHE A 100 -6.04 9.07 13.68
CA PHE A 100 -7.08 9.20 12.67
C PHE A 100 -6.41 9.75 11.41
N GLN A 101 -6.22 8.89 10.42
CA GLN A 101 -5.82 9.34 9.10
C GLN A 101 -6.99 9.14 8.13
N ARG A 102 -7.46 10.23 7.55
CA ARG A 102 -8.19 10.12 6.30
C ARG A 102 -7.21 9.64 5.25
N ASN A 103 -7.42 8.43 4.76
CA ASN A 103 -6.71 7.91 3.60
C ASN A 103 -7.19 8.69 2.35
N ASN A 104 -6.78 9.95 2.25
CA ASN A 104 -7.03 10.76 1.05
C ASN A 104 -5.98 10.50 -0.04
N ASP A 105 -4.96 9.71 0.28
CA ASP A 105 -3.93 9.30 -0.68
C ASP A 105 -4.35 7.98 -1.32
N PHE A 106 -4.92 8.05 -2.50
CA PHE A 106 -5.28 6.88 -3.31
C PHE A 106 -4.08 5.95 -3.62
N ASP A 107 -2.85 6.41 -3.34
CA ASP A 107 -1.63 5.72 -3.73
C ASP A 107 -1.01 4.87 -2.61
N LEU A 108 -1.41 5.04 -1.35
CA LEU A 108 -0.84 4.31 -0.21
C LEU A 108 -1.86 4.13 0.91
N ASN A 109 -2.17 2.88 1.21
CA ASN A 109 -3.00 2.54 2.36
C ASN A 109 -2.15 2.45 3.63
N ILE A 110 -2.57 3.12 4.69
CA ILE A 110 -1.88 3.09 5.97
C ILE A 110 -2.82 2.51 7.02
N TYR A 111 -2.30 1.51 7.74
CA TYR A 111 -2.98 0.85 8.84
C TYR A 111 -2.12 0.93 10.10
N PHE A 112 -2.77 0.83 11.24
CA PHE A 112 -2.09 0.81 12.54
C PHE A 112 -2.50 -0.44 13.32
N TRP A 113 -1.51 -1.18 13.77
CA TRP A 113 -1.74 -2.21 14.75
C TRP A 113 -2.04 -1.58 16.11
N GLY A 114 -3.08 -2.05 16.77
CA GLY A 114 -3.38 -1.69 18.16
C GLY A 114 -2.97 -2.80 19.12
N SER A 115 -2.72 -2.45 20.38
CA SER A 115 -2.59 -3.40 21.46
C SER A 115 -3.96 -3.67 22.06
N PHE A 116 -4.30 -4.93 22.26
CA PHE A 116 -5.56 -5.31 22.94
C PHE A 116 -5.48 -5.15 24.46
N SER A 117 -4.31 -4.95 24.99
CA SER A 117 -4.13 -4.84 26.44
C SER A 117 -3.24 -3.68 26.81
N TRP A 118 -3.43 -3.19 28.04
CA TRP A 118 -2.63 -2.12 28.61
C TRP A 118 -1.12 -2.46 28.52
N LYS A 119 -0.37 -1.57 27.89
CA LYS A 119 1.09 -1.67 27.72
C LYS A 119 1.58 -3.01 27.13
N MET A 120 0.81 -3.61 26.23
CA MET A 120 1.15 -4.89 25.58
C MET A 120 1.38 -6.08 26.52
N LYS A 121 0.72 -6.14 27.65
CA LYS A 121 0.81 -7.31 28.55
C LYS A 121 0.09 -8.56 28.01
N ALA A 122 -0.64 -8.47 26.91
CA ALA A 122 -1.27 -9.59 26.19
C ALA A 122 -1.13 -9.44 24.68
N LYS A 123 -1.62 -10.40 23.91
CA LYS A 123 -1.45 -10.53 22.45
C LYS A 123 -1.82 -9.27 21.67
N ILE A 124 -1.05 -8.98 20.61
CA ILE A 124 -1.32 -7.93 19.63
C ILE A 124 -2.43 -8.41 18.67
N TYR A 125 -3.42 -7.57 18.40
CA TYR A 125 -4.44 -7.81 17.41
C TYR A 125 -4.44 -6.68 16.38
N LEU A 126 -4.60 -7.04 15.10
CA LEU A 126 -4.82 -6.07 14.04
C LEU A 126 -6.24 -5.53 14.15
N ILE A 127 -6.38 -4.27 14.47
CA ILE A 127 -7.65 -3.56 14.38
C ILE A 127 -7.67 -2.88 13.01
N MET A 128 -8.34 -3.50 12.06
CA MET A 128 -8.66 -2.83 10.80
C MET A 128 -9.91 -1.99 11.02
N MET A 129 -9.75 -0.68 11.15
CA MET A 129 -10.86 0.24 11.07
C MET A 129 -10.99 0.69 9.61
N HIS A 130 -12.01 0.18 8.93
CA HIS A 130 -12.52 0.78 7.70
C HIS A 130 -13.46 1.93 8.10
N PHE A 131 -13.09 3.12 7.69
CA PHE A 131 -13.97 4.30 7.76
C PHE A 131 -14.29 4.76 6.35
#